data_e59b0dceda417df4136b5d7a77536660
#
_entry.id   e59b0dceda417df4136b5d7a77536660
#
_cell.length_a   1.000
_cell.length_b   1.000
_cell.length_c   1.000
_cell.angle_alpha   90.00
_cell.angle_beta   90.00
_cell.angle_gamma   90.00
#
_symmetry.space_group_name_H-M   'P 1'
#
loop_
_entity.id
_entity.type
_entity.pdbx_description
1 polymer ?
#
loop_
_entity_poly.entity_id
_entity_poly.type
_entity_poly.pdbx_seq_one_letter_code
_entity_poly.pdbx_strand_id
1 'polypeptide(L)'
;MAALTIRPVQTRAEQRRFVRLPWAIYRDDPCWMPPVIASQEELLNFRPHPFYERSRCRSFLATRGGRDVGRITAIVNAGHIERYREQRGFFGFFECEDDVEAAGGLFSAARGWLRDQGMTSVRGPVNPSLNYECGLLIEGFDTPPFFMMTHNRPYYARLVEASGFGKIEDLYAFWGRTSMLSSLDSKLGNMVEGVRERFGVTVRPLDRSRFDDEVRMFLDIYNSSLGGTWGFVPLSAAEIKHMAASLRHLIVPELALVAEVNGTPIGSVFCLLDYNPRIKAINGRLFPFGFLRLLWNKRGIKRMRVISTNVVPEYQAWGVGLVLTAALVKPVLDWGMEEAEFSWVLESNYLSKRTLERGGAIVTKKYRIYQDDPPLPAG
;
A
#
# COMPACT_ATOMS: atom_id res chain seq x y z
N MET A 1 16.35 26.86 -23.17
CA MET A 1 15.32 25.93 -22.65
C MET A 1 14.17 26.74 -22.07
N ALA A 2 12.92 26.26 -22.17
CA ALA A 2 11.78 26.98 -21.58
C ALA A 2 11.91 26.98 -20.03
N ALA A 3 11.53 28.12 -19.40
CA ALA A 3 11.66 28.31 -17.95
C ALA A 3 10.84 27.26 -17.17
N LEU A 4 11.46 26.69 -16.13
CA LEU A 4 10.81 25.82 -15.17
C LEU A 4 10.10 26.68 -14.12
N THR A 5 8.90 26.29 -13.76
CA THR A 5 8.14 26.93 -12.67
C THR A 5 7.57 25.87 -11.76
N ILE A 6 7.78 26.00 -10.45
CA ILE A 6 7.17 25.15 -9.42
C ILE A 6 6.12 25.96 -8.67
N ARG A 7 4.89 25.48 -8.62
CA ARG A 7 3.78 26.21 -7.98
C ARG A 7 2.93 25.27 -7.09
N PRO A 8 2.43 25.76 -5.95
CA PRO A 8 1.45 25.03 -5.19
C PRO A 8 0.13 24.90 -5.96
N VAL A 9 -0.53 23.77 -5.81
CA VAL A 9 -1.87 23.50 -6.36
C VAL A 9 -2.91 24.23 -5.50
N GLN A 10 -3.70 25.13 -6.11
CA GLN A 10 -4.68 25.97 -5.41
C GLN A 10 -6.09 25.86 -6.00
N THR A 11 -6.19 25.71 -7.30
CA THR A 11 -7.47 25.71 -8.01
C THR A 11 -7.92 24.30 -8.39
N ARG A 12 -9.25 24.12 -8.59
CA ARG A 12 -9.79 22.86 -9.10
C ARG A 12 -9.24 22.46 -10.47
N ALA A 13 -8.86 23.42 -11.30
CA ALA A 13 -8.23 23.14 -12.59
C ALA A 13 -6.83 22.53 -12.39
N GLU A 14 -6.03 23.09 -11.48
CA GLU A 14 -4.71 22.56 -11.13
C GLU A 14 -4.81 21.20 -10.44
N GLN A 15 -5.80 20.97 -9.55
CA GLN A 15 -6.07 19.67 -8.95
C GLN A 15 -6.31 18.60 -10.02
N ARG A 16 -7.12 18.90 -11.04
CA ARG A 16 -7.37 17.99 -12.17
C ARG A 16 -6.09 17.72 -12.97
N ARG A 17 -5.28 18.73 -13.24
CA ARG A 17 -3.98 18.59 -13.92
C ARG A 17 -3.04 17.71 -13.10
N PHE A 18 -2.96 17.96 -11.78
CA PHE A 18 -2.17 17.15 -10.84
C PHE A 18 -2.57 15.67 -10.88
N VAL A 19 -3.86 15.37 -10.73
CA VAL A 19 -4.37 13.99 -10.77
C VAL A 19 -4.09 13.31 -12.11
N ARG A 20 -4.16 14.07 -13.22
CA ARG A 20 -4.05 13.53 -14.59
C ARG A 20 -2.64 13.44 -15.15
N LEU A 21 -1.66 14.04 -14.52
CA LEU A 21 -0.27 14.01 -14.98
C LEU A 21 0.27 12.59 -15.23
N PRO A 22 0.00 11.56 -14.40
CA PRO A 22 0.49 10.20 -14.64
C PRO A 22 0.06 9.62 -16.00
N TRP A 23 -1.14 9.95 -16.49
CA TRP A 23 -1.59 9.48 -17.80
C TRP A 23 -0.72 9.97 -18.97
N ALA A 24 -0.05 11.11 -18.81
CA ALA A 24 0.91 11.60 -19.79
C ALA A 24 2.26 10.90 -19.64
N ILE A 25 2.76 10.76 -18.42
CA ILE A 25 4.06 10.14 -18.10
C ILE A 25 4.09 8.66 -18.50
N TYR A 26 2.99 7.94 -18.26
CA TYR A 26 2.92 6.48 -18.48
C TYR A 26 2.20 6.09 -19.78
N ARG A 27 2.02 7.01 -20.72
CA ARG A 27 1.28 6.76 -21.97
C ARG A 27 1.73 5.48 -22.68
N ASP A 28 3.03 5.26 -22.73
CA ASP A 28 3.67 4.16 -23.45
C ASP A 28 4.11 3.01 -22.53
N ASP A 29 3.61 2.98 -21.31
CA ASP A 29 3.96 1.93 -20.32
C ASP A 29 2.83 0.89 -20.23
N PRO A 30 3.02 -0.33 -20.79
CA PRO A 30 2.00 -1.36 -20.77
C PRO A 30 1.73 -1.89 -19.33
N CYS A 31 2.71 -1.79 -18.44
CA CYS A 31 2.62 -2.27 -17.06
C CYS A 31 1.90 -1.29 -16.15
N TRP A 32 1.79 -0.02 -16.54
CA TRP A 32 1.14 0.97 -15.70
C TRP A 32 -0.36 0.72 -15.54
N MET A 33 -0.83 0.86 -14.31
CA MET A 33 -2.25 0.75 -13.93
C MET A 33 -2.74 2.12 -13.44
N PRO A 34 -3.73 2.74 -14.13
CA PRO A 34 -4.27 4.01 -13.70
C PRO A 34 -4.97 3.85 -12.33
N PRO A 35 -4.78 4.76 -11.39
CA PRO A 35 -5.51 4.72 -10.14
C PRO A 35 -6.99 5.08 -10.35
N VAL A 36 -7.83 4.70 -9.39
CA VAL A 36 -9.21 5.20 -9.32
C VAL A 36 -9.16 6.69 -8.98
N ILE A 37 -9.68 7.54 -9.89
CA ILE A 37 -9.55 9.00 -9.80
C ILE A 37 -10.17 9.54 -8.51
N ALA A 38 -11.36 9.07 -8.15
CA ALA A 38 -12.04 9.50 -6.93
C ALA A 38 -11.21 9.21 -5.68
N SER A 39 -10.61 8.03 -5.57
CA SER A 39 -9.73 7.66 -4.47
C SER A 39 -8.46 8.52 -4.42
N GLN A 40 -7.89 8.84 -5.59
CA GLN A 40 -6.72 9.75 -5.64
C GLN A 40 -7.09 11.16 -5.17
N GLU A 41 -8.27 11.68 -5.53
CA GLU A 41 -8.74 12.99 -5.07
C GLU A 41 -8.92 13.03 -3.54
N GLU A 42 -9.38 11.94 -2.93
CA GLU A 42 -9.51 11.80 -1.48
C GLU A 42 -8.13 11.72 -0.79
N LEU A 43 -7.25 10.83 -1.27
CA LEU A 43 -5.91 10.66 -0.71
C LEU A 43 -5.01 11.91 -0.87
N LEU A 44 -5.31 12.79 -1.83
CA LEU A 44 -4.66 14.08 -2.04
C LEU A 44 -5.31 15.23 -1.26
N ASN A 45 -6.33 14.96 -0.47
CA ASN A 45 -7.16 15.98 0.20
C ASN A 45 -7.79 17.00 -0.77
N PHE A 46 -8.03 16.60 -2.01
CA PHE A 46 -8.84 17.40 -2.95
C PHE A 46 -10.33 17.15 -2.75
N ARG A 47 -10.65 16.06 -2.04
CA ARG A 47 -11.93 15.75 -1.40
C ARG A 47 -11.67 15.39 0.07
N PRO A 48 -12.67 15.54 0.96
CA PRO A 48 -12.52 15.18 2.37
C PRO A 48 -12.07 13.71 2.54
N HIS A 49 -11.06 13.50 3.39
CA HIS A 49 -10.59 12.19 3.79
C HIS A 49 -10.19 12.22 5.27
N PRO A 50 -10.57 11.21 6.09
CA PRO A 50 -10.38 11.23 7.54
C PRO A 50 -8.92 11.33 7.99
N PHE A 51 -7.96 10.86 7.21
CA PHE A 51 -6.54 11.07 7.50
C PHE A 51 -6.21 12.56 7.73
N TYR A 52 -6.87 13.47 7.01
CA TYR A 52 -6.61 14.90 7.07
C TYR A 52 -7.42 15.67 8.13
N GLU A 53 -8.19 14.97 8.97
CA GLU A 53 -8.82 15.61 10.14
C GLU A 53 -7.76 16.15 11.12
N ARG A 54 -6.60 15.49 11.18
CA ARG A 54 -5.47 15.88 12.04
C ARG A 54 -4.18 16.14 11.27
N SER A 55 -4.02 15.59 10.08
CA SER A 55 -2.85 15.70 9.22
C SER A 55 -3.01 16.82 8.18
N ARG A 56 -1.93 17.20 7.51
CA ARG A 56 -1.93 18.27 6.50
C ARG A 56 -1.09 17.87 5.30
N CYS A 57 -1.43 18.43 4.14
CA CYS A 57 -0.61 18.27 2.95
C CYS A 57 -0.60 19.52 2.07
N ARG A 58 0.39 19.60 1.20
CA ARG A 58 0.51 20.59 0.14
C ARG A 58 1.04 19.93 -1.12
N SER A 59 0.28 20.06 -2.20
CA SER A 59 0.67 19.53 -3.51
C SER A 59 1.31 20.62 -4.37
N PHE A 60 2.31 20.25 -5.18
CA PHE A 60 3.05 21.13 -6.08
C PHE A 60 3.09 20.54 -7.49
N LEU A 61 2.99 21.40 -8.51
CA LEU A 61 3.18 21.09 -9.91
C LEU A 61 4.44 21.77 -10.44
N ALA A 62 5.22 21.02 -11.21
CA ALA A 62 6.31 21.53 -12.04
C ALA A 62 5.80 21.72 -13.47
N THR A 63 6.01 22.90 -14.01
CA THR A 63 5.59 23.27 -15.36
C THR A 63 6.78 23.80 -16.16
N ARG A 64 6.98 23.31 -17.39
CA ARG A 64 8.01 23.79 -18.31
C ARG A 64 7.38 24.12 -19.64
N GLY A 65 7.53 25.37 -20.11
CA GLY A 65 6.93 25.81 -21.36
C GLY A 65 5.39 25.66 -21.42
N GLY A 66 4.72 25.88 -20.30
CA GLY A 66 3.27 25.74 -20.18
C GLY A 66 2.75 24.30 -20.03
N ARG A 67 3.62 23.28 -20.09
CA ARG A 67 3.27 21.86 -19.93
C ARG A 67 3.68 21.35 -18.54
N ASP A 68 2.82 20.56 -17.90
CA ASP A 68 3.15 19.90 -16.64
C ASP A 68 4.17 18.79 -16.89
N VAL A 69 5.29 18.82 -16.13
CA VAL A 69 6.40 17.89 -16.25
C VAL A 69 6.66 17.10 -14.97
N GLY A 70 6.04 17.49 -13.85
CA GLY A 70 6.18 16.79 -12.60
C GLY A 70 5.19 17.24 -11.53
N ARG A 71 5.02 16.42 -10.50
CA ARG A 71 4.18 16.68 -9.34
C ARG A 71 4.76 16.04 -8.07
N ILE A 72 4.43 16.59 -6.91
CA ILE A 72 4.76 16.03 -5.59
C ILE A 72 3.75 16.53 -4.57
N THR A 73 3.52 15.75 -3.51
CA THR A 73 2.75 16.19 -2.34
C THR A 73 3.62 16.08 -1.10
N ALA A 74 3.74 17.16 -0.36
CA ALA A 74 4.34 17.22 0.97
C ALA A 74 3.27 16.95 2.02
N ILE A 75 3.58 16.14 3.05
CA ILE A 75 2.59 15.61 4.00
C ILE A 75 3.15 15.72 5.42
N VAL A 76 2.34 16.25 6.34
CA VAL A 76 2.56 16.21 7.78
C VAL A 76 1.59 15.20 8.38
N ASN A 77 2.11 14.08 8.86
CA ASN A 77 1.32 13.01 9.49
C ASN A 77 1.31 13.21 11.00
N ALA A 78 0.20 13.69 11.54
CA ALA A 78 0.05 13.96 12.98
C ALA A 78 0.19 12.69 13.83
N GLY A 79 -0.35 11.55 13.35
CA GLY A 79 -0.22 10.27 14.05
C GLY A 79 1.23 9.79 14.15
N HIS A 80 2.06 10.07 13.12
CA HIS A 80 3.48 9.76 13.17
C HIS A 80 4.21 10.60 14.23
N ILE A 81 3.97 11.92 14.22
CA ILE A 81 4.58 12.84 15.19
C ILE A 81 4.20 12.44 16.62
N GLU A 82 2.92 12.14 16.85
CA GLU A 82 2.43 11.71 18.17
C GLU A 82 3.08 10.41 18.64
N ARG A 83 3.19 9.42 17.74
CA ARG A 83 3.71 8.09 18.08
C ARG A 83 5.22 8.07 18.30
N TYR A 84 5.97 8.67 17.37
CA TYR A 84 7.43 8.58 17.34
C TYR A 84 8.15 9.77 17.99
N ARG A 85 7.40 10.85 18.28
CA ARG A 85 7.98 12.10 18.82
C ARG A 85 9.05 12.71 17.90
N GLU A 86 8.94 12.45 16.59
CA GLU A 86 9.83 12.94 15.55
C GLU A 86 9.17 14.04 14.74
N GLN A 87 9.90 15.13 14.47
CA GLN A 87 9.45 16.19 13.54
C GLN A 87 9.79 15.80 12.10
N ARG A 88 9.15 14.71 11.64
CA ARG A 88 9.37 14.15 10.31
C ARG A 88 8.19 14.41 9.41
N GLY A 89 8.47 15.07 8.28
CA GLY A 89 7.55 15.21 7.16
C GLY A 89 7.67 14.04 6.19
N PHE A 90 6.73 13.99 5.26
CA PHE A 90 6.70 12.96 4.23
C PHE A 90 6.50 13.59 2.86
N PHE A 91 6.97 12.88 1.82
CA PHE A 91 6.57 13.15 0.44
C PHE A 91 5.83 11.95 -0.15
N GLY A 92 4.92 12.23 -1.07
CA GLY A 92 4.19 11.21 -1.81
C GLY A 92 3.67 11.74 -3.15
N PHE A 93 2.98 10.89 -3.89
CA PHE A 93 2.40 11.21 -5.19
C PHE A 93 3.40 11.85 -6.17
N PHE A 94 4.68 11.50 -5.99
CA PHE A 94 5.77 12.00 -6.83
C PHE A 94 5.70 11.37 -8.21
N GLU A 95 5.64 12.24 -9.20
CA GLU A 95 5.72 11.88 -10.61
C GLU A 95 6.53 12.95 -11.34
N CYS A 96 7.45 12.54 -12.18
CA CYS A 96 8.27 13.49 -12.94
C CYS A 96 8.71 12.87 -14.25
N GLU A 97 8.81 13.68 -15.30
CA GLU A 97 9.57 13.32 -16.49
C GLU A 97 11.05 13.11 -16.11
N ASP A 98 11.86 12.53 -16.98
CA ASP A 98 13.30 12.35 -16.71
C ASP A 98 14.04 13.70 -16.76
N ASP A 99 13.78 14.53 -15.77
CA ASP A 99 14.24 15.92 -15.63
C ASP A 99 14.71 16.17 -14.18
N VAL A 100 16.03 16.17 -13.99
CA VAL A 100 16.66 16.36 -12.66
C VAL A 100 16.36 17.75 -12.09
N GLU A 101 16.29 18.79 -12.93
CA GLU A 101 15.99 20.16 -12.50
C GLU A 101 14.53 20.24 -11.98
N ALA A 102 13.59 19.64 -12.71
CA ALA A 102 12.19 19.61 -12.30
C ALA A 102 11.99 18.80 -11.01
N ALA A 103 12.63 17.64 -10.89
CA ALA A 103 12.61 16.83 -9.67
C ALA A 103 13.20 17.57 -8.48
N GLY A 104 14.40 18.17 -8.64
CA GLY A 104 15.06 18.95 -7.61
C GLY A 104 14.21 20.14 -7.15
N GLY A 105 13.57 20.85 -8.09
CA GLY A 105 12.64 21.95 -7.79
C GLY A 105 11.42 21.49 -6.99
N LEU A 106 10.82 20.34 -7.35
CA LEU A 106 9.69 19.76 -6.63
C LEU A 106 10.07 19.35 -5.19
N PHE A 107 11.20 18.66 -5.02
CA PHE A 107 11.69 18.29 -3.68
C PHE A 107 12.06 19.50 -2.84
N SER A 108 12.66 20.53 -3.44
CA SER A 108 12.95 21.79 -2.77
C SER A 108 11.68 22.49 -2.26
N ALA A 109 10.66 22.59 -3.10
CA ALA A 109 9.36 23.16 -2.72
C ALA A 109 8.67 22.36 -1.59
N ALA A 110 8.70 21.03 -1.68
CA ALA A 110 8.15 20.14 -0.65
C ALA A 110 8.89 20.32 0.70
N ARG A 111 10.23 20.31 0.68
CA ARG A 111 11.06 20.56 1.89
C ARG A 111 10.82 21.96 2.47
N GLY A 112 10.72 22.98 1.63
CA GLY A 112 10.44 24.34 2.06
C GLY A 112 9.14 24.40 2.87
N TRP A 113 8.05 23.90 2.29
CA TRP A 113 6.77 23.87 2.98
C TRP A 113 6.81 23.02 4.26
N LEU A 114 7.44 21.84 4.26
CA LEU A 114 7.58 20.99 5.45
C LEU A 114 8.37 21.68 6.56
N ARG A 115 9.43 22.42 6.22
CA ARG A 115 10.20 23.23 7.17
C ARG A 115 9.33 24.32 7.81
N ASP A 116 8.50 25.00 7.02
CA ASP A 116 7.54 25.99 7.52
C ASP A 116 6.49 25.36 8.45
N GLN A 117 6.25 24.04 8.35
CA GLN A 117 5.41 23.27 9.27
C GLN A 117 6.20 22.69 10.47
N GLY A 118 7.47 23.05 10.64
CA GLY A 118 8.32 22.60 11.75
C GLY A 118 8.95 21.21 11.57
N MET A 119 8.93 20.65 10.35
CA MET A 119 9.57 19.36 10.09
C MET A 119 11.07 19.53 9.84
N THR A 120 11.87 18.61 10.37
CA THR A 120 13.34 18.65 10.30
C THR A 120 13.93 17.63 9.32
N SER A 121 13.17 16.61 8.91
CA SER A 121 13.56 15.60 7.95
C SER A 121 12.36 15.16 7.11
N VAL A 122 12.62 14.52 5.95
CA VAL A 122 11.58 14.10 5.01
C VAL A 122 11.79 12.63 4.64
N ARG A 123 10.69 11.84 4.64
CA ARG A 123 10.66 10.43 4.26
C ARG A 123 9.60 10.19 3.18
N GLY A 124 9.81 9.21 2.33
CA GLY A 124 8.84 8.80 1.32
C GLY A 124 9.42 7.87 0.25
N PRO A 125 8.63 7.57 -0.79
CA PRO A 125 7.26 8.05 -1.02
C PRO A 125 6.21 7.30 -0.19
N VAL A 126 5.17 8.02 0.26
CA VAL A 126 3.97 7.47 0.91
C VAL A 126 2.72 8.23 0.43
N ASN A 127 1.59 7.54 0.22
CA ASN A 127 0.40 8.11 -0.40
C ASN A 127 -0.89 7.86 0.43
N PRO A 128 -1.20 8.56 1.52
CA PRO A 128 -0.39 9.57 2.22
C PRO A 128 0.40 9.03 3.43
N SER A 129 0.30 7.74 3.76
CA SER A 129 1.03 7.09 4.85
C SER A 129 1.37 5.64 4.49
N LEU A 130 2.11 4.94 5.36
CA LEU A 130 2.44 3.53 5.17
C LEU A 130 1.22 2.58 5.23
N ASN A 131 0.05 3.05 5.68
CA ASN A 131 -1.19 2.28 5.64
C ASN A 131 -1.86 2.26 4.26
N TYR A 132 -1.34 3.03 3.31
CA TYR A 132 -1.81 3.16 1.94
C TYR A 132 -0.69 2.75 0.97
N GLU A 133 -0.78 3.15 -0.29
CA GLU A 133 0.29 2.87 -1.25
C GLU A 133 1.59 3.57 -0.84
N CYS A 134 2.70 2.85 -0.82
CA CYS A 134 4.00 3.40 -0.45
C CYS A 134 5.15 2.69 -1.15
N GLY A 135 6.30 3.32 -1.13
CA GLY A 135 7.52 2.80 -1.73
C GLY A 135 7.66 3.12 -3.21
N LEU A 136 8.89 3.39 -3.61
CA LEU A 136 9.30 3.58 -4.99
C LEU A 136 9.74 2.23 -5.57
N LEU A 137 9.14 1.78 -6.66
CA LEU A 137 9.57 0.56 -7.36
C LEU A 137 11.01 0.74 -7.86
N ILE A 138 11.90 -0.21 -7.51
CA ILE A 138 13.32 -0.19 -7.90
C ILE A 138 13.73 -1.46 -8.66
N GLU A 139 12.96 -2.55 -8.56
CA GLU A 139 13.15 -3.80 -9.30
C GLU A 139 11.80 -4.41 -9.70
N GLY A 140 11.72 -5.08 -10.85
CA GLY A 140 10.51 -5.74 -11.34
C GLY A 140 9.58 -4.86 -12.15
N PHE A 141 10.12 -4.02 -13.05
CA PHE A 141 9.37 -3.08 -13.89
C PHE A 141 8.65 -3.73 -15.07
N ASP A 142 8.98 -4.97 -15.39
CA ASP A 142 8.54 -5.72 -16.56
C ASP A 142 7.15 -6.35 -16.42
N THR A 143 6.56 -6.27 -15.24
CA THR A 143 5.23 -6.81 -14.94
C THR A 143 4.34 -5.76 -14.27
N PRO A 144 3.02 -5.79 -14.52
CA PRO A 144 2.08 -4.89 -13.85
C PRO A 144 2.07 -5.08 -12.32
N PRO A 145 1.84 -4.01 -11.54
CA PRO A 145 1.64 -4.15 -10.09
C PRO A 145 0.31 -4.85 -9.80
N PHE A 146 0.23 -5.53 -8.66
CA PHE A 146 -1.03 -5.97 -8.10
C PHE A 146 -1.83 -4.80 -7.52
N PHE A 147 -3.11 -5.03 -7.26
CA PHE A 147 -4.02 -4.01 -6.74
C PHE A 147 -3.49 -3.35 -5.46
N MET A 148 -3.55 -2.03 -5.39
CA MET A 148 -3.00 -1.19 -4.30
C MET A 148 -1.47 -1.31 -4.14
N MET A 149 -0.73 -1.56 -5.23
CA MET A 149 0.72 -1.47 -5.27
C MET A 149 1.16 -0.36 -6.21
N THR A 150 2.25 0.32 -5.86
CA THR A 150 2.81 1.42 -6.64
C THR A 150 3.50 0.93 -7.90
N HIS A 151 3.57 1.79 -8.91
CA HIS A 151 4.37 1.62 -10.11
C HIS A 151 4.94 2.97 -10.53
N ASN A 152 6.19 2.98 -10.98
CA ASN A 152 6.86 4.19 -11.45
C ASN A 152 7.87 3.87 -12.55
N ARG A 153 8.37 4.92 -13.21
CA ARG A 153 9.43 4.80 -14.21
C ARG A 153 10.77 4.41 -13.55
N PRO A 154 11.61 3.60 -14.20
CA PRO A 154 12.90 3.15 -13.65
C PRO A 154 13.83 4.28 -13.22
N TYR A 155 13.80 5.42 -13.89
CA TYR A 155 14.69 6.56 -13.61
C TYR A 155 14.32 7.34 -12.33
N TYR A 156 13.18 7.05 -11.68
CA TYR A 156 12.74 7.80 -10.48
C TYR A 156 13.71 7.64 -9.31
N ALA A 157 14.29 6.45 -9.11
CA ALA A 157 15.29 6.24 -8.07
C ALA A 157 16.44 7.24 -8.19
N ARG A 158 16.97 7.41 -9.42
CA ARG A 158 18.02 8.40 -9.72
C ARG A 158 17.59 9.84 -9.43
N LEU A 159 16.36 10.23 -9.74
CA LEU A 159 15.83 11.57 -9.47
C LEU A 159 15.71 11.83 -7.95
N VAL A 160 15.25 10.85 -7.19
CA VAL A 160 15.12 10.93 -5.73
C VAL A 160 16.50 11.02 -5.08
N GLU A 161 17.43 10.14 -5.48
CA GLU A 161 18.81 10.11 -4.97
C GLU A 161 19.59 11.37 -5.33
N ALA A 162 19.46 11.87 -6.57
CA ALA A 162 20.04 13.15 -6.99
C ALA A 162 19.48 14.36 -6.21
N SER A 163 18.31 14.20 -5.60
CA SER A 163 17.70 15.21 -4.73
C SER A 163 18.13 15.08 -3.25
N GLY A 164 19.13 14.23 -2.93
CA GLY A 164 19.73 14.11 -1.60
C GLY A 164 18.96 13.18 -0.66
N PHE A 165 18.25 12.19 -1.19
CA PHE A 165 17.61 11.14 -0.40
C PHE A 165 18.42 9.85 -0.43
N GLY A 166 18.57 9.19 0.71
CA GLY A 166 19.16 7.87 0.85
C GLY A 166 18.12 6.79 1.19
N LYS A 167 18.48 5.52 0.97
CA LYS A 167 17.67 4.37 1.36
C LYS A 167 17.47 4.35 2.88
N ILE A 168 16.23 4.06 3.34
CA ILE A 168 15.98 3.75 4.76
C ILE A 168 15.38 2.35 4.94
N GLU A 169 14.49 1.88 4.07
CA GLU A 169 13.87 0.55 4.16
C GLU A 169 13.50 0.05 2.76
N ASP A 170 13.69 -1.24 2.49
CA ASP A 170 13.19 -1.90 1.29
C ASP A 170 11.94 -2.74 1.62
N LEU A 171 11.03 -2.80 0.66
CA LEU A 171 9.77 -3.53 0.72
C LEU A 171 9.74 -4.55 -0.41
N TYR A 172 9.40 -5.80 -0.10
CA TYR A 172 9.39 -6.88 -1.08
C TYR A 172 7.98 -7.31 -1.44
N ALA A 173 7.72 -7.59 -2.71
CA ALA A 173 6.56 -8.32 -3.17
C ALA A 173 6.99 -9.74 -3.53
N PHE A 174 6.42 -10.72 -2.83
CA PHE A 174 6.58 -12.14 -3.09
C PHE A 174 5.42 -12.63 -3.93
N TRP A 175 5.70 -13.40 -4.96
CA TRP A 175 4.73 -13.96 -5.86
C TRP A 175 4.79 -15.49 -5.85
N GLY A 176 3.63 -16.13 -5.99
CA GLY A 176 3.52 -17.57 -6.13
C GLY A 176 2.31 -17.98 -6.97
N ARG A 177 2.40 -19.15 -7.58
CA ARG A 177 1.27 -19.80 -8.25
C ARG A 177 0.57 -20.76 -7.32
N THR A 178 -0.73 -20.90 -7.46
CA THR A 178 -1.53 -21.87 -6.69
C THR A 178 -1.12 -23.31 -6.98
N SER A 179 -0.55 -23.62 -8.16
CA SER A 179 0.03 -24.93 -8.44
C SER A 179 1.21 -25.31 -7.50
N MET A 180 1.86 -24.32 -6.88
CA MET A 180 2.91 -24.56 -5.87
C MET A 180 2.35 -25.05 -4.54
N LEU A 181 1.05 -24.81 -4.27
CA LEU A 181 0.39 -25.26 -3.04
C LEU A 181 0.23 -26.78 -2.96
N SER A 182 0.20 -27.46 -4.10
CA SER A 182 0.12 -28.93 -4.15
C SER A 182 1.40 -29.64 -3.67
N SER A 183 2.51 -28.91 -3.62
CA SER A 183 3.81 -29.39 -3.11
C SER A 183 4.04 -29.03 -1.64
N LEU A 184 3.07 -28.38 -0.97
CA LEU A 184 3.17 -28.10 0.45
C LEU A 184 3.19 -29.43 1.22
N ASP A 185 4.35 -29.70 1.81
CA ASP A 185 4.72 -30.93 2.48
C ASP A 185 3.67 -31.35 3.53
N SER A 186 3.42 -32.66 3.64
CA SER A 186 2.63 -33.26 4.72
C SER A 186 3.06 -32.83 6.12
N LYS A 187 4.33 -32.49 6.29
CA LYS A 187 4.88 -31.90 7.54
C LYS A 187 4.20 -30.57 7.92
N LEU A 188 3.87 -29.73 6.94
CA LEU A 188 3.17 -28.46 7.18
C LEU A 188 1.75 -28.73 7.67
N GLY A 189 1.06 -29.71 7.07
CA GLY A 189 -0.25 -30.16 7.53
C GLY A 189 -0.25 -30.64 8.97
N ASN A 190 0.71 -31.48 9.33
CA ASN A 190 0.86 -31.98 10.71
C ASN A 190 1.20 -30.85 11.71
N MET A 191 2.02 -29.88 11.31
CA MET A 191 2.31 -28.70 12.16
C MET A 191 1.06 -27.85 12.39
N VAL A 192 0.27 -27.61 11.37
CA VAL A 192 -0.99 -26.84 11.46
C VAL A 192 -1.98 -27.53 12.39
N GLU A 193 -2.17 -28.84 12.21
CA GLU A 193 -3.07 -29.61 13.07
C GLU A 193 -2.59 -29.64 14.52
N GLY A 194 -1.30 -29.84 14.75
CA GLY A 194 -0.71 -29.76 16.10
C GLY A 194 -0.93 -28.40 16.79
N VAL A 195 -0.88 -27.29 16.04
CA VAL A 195 -1.21 -25.95 16.58
C VAL A 195 -2.70 -25.86 16.93
N ARG A 196 -3.57 -26.33 16.04
CA ARG A 196 -5.02 -26.32 16.25
C ARG A 196 -5.43 -27.10 17.48
N GLU A 197 -4.96 -28.34 17.59
CA GLU A 197 -5.25 -29.22 18.73
C GLU A 197 -4.71 -28.66 20.03
N ARG A 198 -3.42 -28.24 20.04
CA ARG A 198 -2.73 -27.77 21.24
C ARG A 198 -3.35 -26.51 21.83
N PHE A 199 -3.79 -25.59 20.98
CA PHE A 199 -4.21 -24.23 21.39
C PHE A 199 -5.70 -23.96 21.18
N GLY A 200 -6.46 -24.91 20.63
CA GLY A 200 -7.88 -24.73 20.36
C GLY A 200 -8.17 -23.66 19.30
N VAL A 201 -7.26 -23.52 18.31
CA VAL A 201 -7.41 -22.49 17.26
C VAL A 201 -8.44 -22.95 16.24
N THR A 202 -9.50 -22.18 16.08
CA THR A 202 -10.50 -22.32 15.00
C THR A 202 -10.35 -21.20 13.97
N VAL A 203 -10.78 -21.46 12.73
CA VAL A 203 -10.72 -20.45 11.65
C VAL A 203 -12.07 -20.40 10.98
N ARG A 204 -12.58 -19.18 10.78
CA ARG A 204 -13.82 -18.93 10.05
C ARG A 204 -13.64 -17.83 9.01
N PRO A 205 -14.48 -17.79 7.96
CA PRO A 205 -14.54 -16.64 7.05
C PRO A 205 -15.19 -15.42 7.72
N LEU A 206 -14.99 -14.24 7.09
CA LEU A 206 -15.66 -13.00 7.45
C LEU A 206 -17.19 -13.15 7.33
N ASP A 207 -17.93 -12.73 8.35
CA ASP A 207 -19.40 -12.76 8.36
C ASP A 207 -19.96 -11.46 7.74
N ARG A 208 -20.55 -11.60 6.54
CA ARG A 208 -21.16 -10.45 5.84
C ARG A 208 -22.37 -9.84 6.55
N SER A 209 -23.07 -10.61 7.37
CA SER A 209 -24.25 -10.10 8.09
C SER A 209 -23.88 -9.10 9.16
N ARG A 210 -22.63 -9.17 9.67
CA ARG A 210 -22.04 -8.27 10.68
C ARG A 210 -20.85 -7.50 10.12
N PHE A 211 -20.91 -7.10 8.86
CA PHE A 211 -19.75 -6.57 8.12
C PHE A 211 -19.01 -5.44 8.85
N ASP A 212 -19.72 -4.48 9.43
CA ASP A 212 -19.09 -3.32 10.06
C ASP A 212 -18.35 -3.72 11.37
N ASP A 213 -18.86 -4.71 12.12
CA ASP A 213 -18.20 -5.26 13.30
C ASP A 213 -17.00 -6.11 12.93
N GLU A 214 -17.13 -6.95 11.89
CA GLU A 214 -16.04 -7.76 11.36
C GLU A 214 -14.87 -6.88 10.87
N VAL A 215 -15.14 -5.82 10.13
CA VAL A 215 -14.09 -4.90 9.67
C VAL A 215 -13.43 -4.19 10.85
N ARG A 216 -14.21 -3.77 11.86
CA ARG A 216 -13.64 -3.18 13.08
C ARG A 216 -12.70 -4.17 13.77
N MET A 217 -13.14 -5.41 13.97
CA MET A 217 -12.33 -6.48 14.56
C MET A 217 -11.04 -6.74 13.75
N PHE A 218 -11.13 -6.83 12.42
CA PHE A 218 -9.95 -6.99 11.55
C PHE A 218 -8.94 -5.87 11.74
N LEU A 219 -9.40 -4.63 11.86
CA LEU A 219 -8.54 -3.46 12.00
C LEU A 219 -8.00 -3.29 13.42
N ASP A 220 -8.71 -3.76 14.43
CA ASP A 220 -8.20 -3.83 15.80
C ASP A 220 -7.05 -4.86 15.88
N ILE A 221 -7.21 -6.04 15.26
CA ILE A 221 -6.13 -7.02 15.11
C ILE A 221 -4.96 -6.43 14.31
N TYR A 222 -5.22 -5.73 13.21
CA TYR A 222 -4.20 -5.07 12.38
C TYR A 222 -3.41 -4.04 13.20
N ASN A 223 -4.10 -3.15 13.89
CA ASN A 223 -3.46 -2.11 14.70
C ASN A 223 -2.62 -2.69 15.85
N SER A 224 -3.11 -3.73 16.52
CA SER A 224 -2.39 -4.37 17.63
C SER A 224 -1.20 -5.18 17.14
N SER A 225 -1.35 -5.95 16.06
CA SER A 225 -0.31 -6.84 15.54
C SER A 225 0.90 -6.10 14.99
N LEU A 226 0.70 -4.91 14.41
CA LEU A 226 1.74 -4.10 13.78
C LEU A 226 2.35 -3.06 14.73
N GLY A 227 1.98 -3.07 16.01
CA GLY A 227 2.45 -2.09 16.98
C GLY A 227 3.96 -1.93 17.08
N GLY A 228 4.74 -2.99 16.87
CA GLY A 228 6.21 -2.98 16.82
C GLY A 228 6.81 -2.83 15.42
N THR A 229 6.00 -2.72 14.38
CA THR A 229 6.48 -2.67 12.99
C THR A 229 7.05 -1.29 12.67
N TRP A 230 8.18 -1.28 11.96
CA TRP A 230 8.86 -0.07 11.53
C TRP A 230 7.93 0.89 10.77
N GLY A 231 7.91 2.15 11.19
CA GLY A 231 7.16 3.22 10.52
C GLY A 231 5.63 3.13 10.64
N PHE A 232 5.11 2.10 11.29
CA PHE A 232 3.67 1.88 11.42
C PHE A 232 3.01 2.94 12.32
N VAL A 233 1.89 3.48 11.84
CA VAL A 233 1.01 4.38 12.60
C VAL A 233 -0.39 3.76 12.61
N PRO A 234 -1.01 3.54 13.77
CA PRO A 234 -2.36 2.99 13.82
C PRO A 234 -3.37 3.84 13.03
N LEU A 235 -4.28 3.16 12.34
CA LEU A 235 -5.42 3.82 11.71
C LEU A 235 -6.37 4.38 12.77
N SER A 236 -6.85 5.59 12.55
CA SER A 236 -7.90 6.18 13.39
C SER A 236 -9.26 5.50 13.16
N ALA A 237 -10.18 5.60 14.11
CA ALA A 237 -11.55 5.06 13.95
C ALA A 237 -12.28 5.62 12.72
N ALA A 238 -12.04 6.89 12.37
CA ALA A 238 -12.59 7.52 11.17
C ALA A 238 -11.99 6.93 9.88
N GLU A 239 -10.66 6.70 9.83
CA GLU A 239 -10.01 6.03 8.70
C GLU A 239 -10.48 4.59 8.55
N ILE A 240 -10.64 3.86 9.66
CA ILE A 240 -11.18 2.50 9.70
C ILE A 240 -12.57 2.46 9.05
N LYS A 241 -13.47 3.33 9.49
CA LYS A 241 -14.84 3.42 8.95
C LYS A 241 -14.85 3.78 7.45
N HIS A 242 -14.00 4.71 7.03
CA HIS A 242 -13.89 5.12 5.63
C HIS A 242 -13.36 3.99 4.75
N MET A 243 -12.29 3.31 5.20
CA MET A 243 -11.70 2.17 4.50
C MET A 243 -12.69 1.00 4.38
N ALA A 244 -13.41 0.68 5.46
CA ALA A 244 -14.46 -0.33 5.46
C ALA A 244 -15.52 -0.06 4.40
N ALA A 245 -16.04 1.17 4.35
CA ALA A 245 -17.03 1.58 3.36
C ALA A 245 -16.50 1.43 1.92
N SER A 246 -15.26 1.84 1.68
CA SER A 246 -14.60 1.77 0.37
C SER A 246 -14.35 0.33 -0.09
N LEU A 247 -13.99 -0.57 0.84
CA LEU A 247 -13.67 -1.96 0.52
C LEU A 247 -14.87 -2.91 0.54
N ARG A 248 -16.01 -2.48 1.10
CA ARG A 248 -17.21 -3.32 1.31
C ARG A 248 -17.62 -4.16 0.10
N HIS A 249 -17.54 -3.56 -1.08
CA HIS A 249 -17.90 -4.23 -2.33
C HIS A 249 -16.75 -4.98 -2.99
N LEU A 250 -15.52 -4.78 -2.54
CA LEU A 250 -14.33 -5.44 -3.08
C LEU A 250 -13.97 -6.71 -2.33
N ILE A 251 -14.30 -6.79 -1.05
CA ILE A 251 -13.99 -7.94 -0.20
C ILE A 251 -14.77 -9.18 -0.65
N VAL A 252 -14.09 -10.31 -0.63
CA VAL A 252 -14.62 -11.65 -0.79
C VAL A 252 -14.50 -12.35 0.56
N PRO A 253 -15.61 -12.66 1.26
CA PRO A 253 -15.54 -13.19 2.63
C PRO A 253 -14.72 -14.45 2.77
N GLU A 254 -14.79 -15.34 1.79
CA GLU A 254 -14.07 -16.61 1.77
C GLU A 254 -12.55 -16.43 1.69
N LEU A 255 -12.08 -15.23 1.28
CA LEU A 255 -10.68 -14.82 1.20
C LEU A 255 -10.27 -13.86 2.31
N ALA A 256 -11.12 -13.68 3.33
CA ALA A 256 -10.86 -12.91 4.53
C ALA A 256 -11.20 -13.78 5.74
N LEU A 257 -10.17 -14.33 6.40
CA LEU A 257 -10.34 -15.32 7.47
C LEU A 257 -9.95 -14.76 8.83
N VAL A 258 -10.63 -15.25 9.86
CA VAL A 258 -10.40 -14.92 11.26
C VAL A 258 -10.00 -16.19 12.00
N ALA A 259 -8.92 -16.14 12.78
CA ALA A 259 -8.55 -17.17 13.74
C ALA A 259 -9.07 -16.78 15.13
N GLU A 260 -9.66 -17.74 15.82
CA GLU A 260 -10.26 -17.57 17.16
C GLU A 260 -9.79 -18.64 18.11
N VAL A 261 -9.71 -18.29 19.40
CA VAL A 261 -9.56 -19.21 20.52
C VAL A 261 -10.68 -18.92 21.49
N ASN A 262 -11.49 -19.96 21.80
CA ASN A 262 -12.69 -19.82 22.66
C ASN A 262 -13.62 -18.68 22.21
N GLY A 263 -13.79 -18.48 20.91
CA GLY A 263 -14.63 -17.42 20.35
C GLY A 263 -14.02 -16.01 20.37
N THR A 264 -12.78 -15.87 20.87
CA THR A 264 -12.05 -14.60 20.88
C THR A 264 -11.19 -14.50 19.63
N PRO A 265 -11.35 -13.46 18.79
CA PRO A 265 -10.50 -13.22 17.62
C PRO A 265 -9.06 -12.93 18.04
N ILE A 266 -8.11 -13.71 17.51
CA ILE A 266 -6.68 -13.60 17.84
C ILE A 266 -5.78 -13.35 16.63
N GLY A 267 -6.34 -13.49 15.43
CA GLY A 267 -5.59 -13.24 14.19
C GLY A 267 -6.51 -13.17 12.99
N SER A 268 -5.98 -12.63 11.90
CA SER A 268 -6.72 -12.50 10.65
C SER A 268 -5.79 -12.57 9.44
N VAL A 269 -6.31 -13.07 8.32
CA VAL A 269 -5.69 -12.92 7.01
C VAL A 269 -6.67 -12.22 6.08
N PHE A 270 -6.17 -11.25 5.33
CA PHE A 270 -6.97 -10.42 4.45
C PHE A 270 -6.40 -10.39 3.04
N CYS A 271 -7.23 -10.81 2.08
CA CYS A 271 -6.89 -10.83 0.66
C CYS A 271 -7.86 -9.98 -0.15
N LEU A 272 -7.36 -9.36 -1.20
CA LEU A 272 -8.16 -8.70 -2.23
C LEU A 272 -7.86 -9.29 -3.61
N LEU A 273 -8.88 -9.33 -4.44
CA LEU A 273 -8.74 -9.66 -5.86
C LEU A 273 -7.92 -8.58 -6.56
N ASP A 274 -7.16 -8.94 -7.58
CA ASP A 274 -6.45 -7.97 -8.41
C ASP A 274 -7.42 -7.26 -9.36
N TYR A 275 -7.96 -6.14 -8.92
CA TYR A 275 -8.87 -5.30 -9.70
C TYR A 275 -8.19 -4.45 -10.77
N ASN A 276 -6.86 -4.38 -10.80
CA ASN A 276 -6.10 -3.49 -11.69
C ASN A 276 -6.47 -3.64 -13.18
N PRO A 277 -6.62 -4.86 -13.76
CA PRO A 277 -7.04 -4.97 -15.16
C PRO A 277 -8.41 -4.34 -15.44
N ARG A 278 -9.32 -4.39 -14.47
CA ARG A 278 -10.66 -3.79 -14.60
C ARG A 278 -10.60 -2.27 -14.44
N ILE A 279 -9.79 -1.78 -13.52
CA ILE A 279 -9.55 -0.34 -13.33
C ILE A 279 -8.88 0.25 -14.56
N LYS A 280 -7.93 -0.46 -15.18
CA LYS A 280 -7.31 -0.08 -16.45
C LYS A 280 -8.35 0.02 -17.57
N ALA A 281 -9.26 -0.96 -17.66
CA ALA A 281 -10.31 -0.99 -18.67
C ALA A 281 -11.35 0.14 -18.56
N ILE A 282 -11.53 0.73 -17.37
CA ILE A 282 -12.38 1.91 -17.13
C ILE A 282 -11.56 3.21 -17.05
N ASN A 283 -10.24 3.12 -17.26
CA ASN A 283 -9.30 4.24 -17.19
C ASN A 283 -9.42 5.06 -15.87
N GLY A 284 -9.60 4.35 -14.75
CA GLY A 284 -9.77 4.92 -13.41
C GLY A 284 -11.10 5.64 -13.15
N ARG A 285 -12.07 5.58 -14.06
CA ARG A 285 -13.37 6.27 -13.95
C ARG A 285 -14.47 5.33 -13.48
N LEU A 286 -14.95 5.52 -12.23
CA LEU A 286 -16.05 4.73 -11.69
C LEU A 286 -17.42 5.14 -12.25
N PHE A 287 -17.62 6.40 -12.53
CA PHE A 287 -18.90 6.92 -13.00
C PHE A 287 -18.85 7.29 -14.51
N PRO A 288 -19.99 7.15 -15.23
CA PRO A 288 -21.29 6.67 -14.72
C PRO A 288 -21.42 5.15 -14.57
N PHE A 289 -20.70 4.31 -15.32
CA PHE A 289 -20.92 2.86 -15.37
C PHE A 289 -19.67 2.02 -15.03
N GLY A 290 -18.53 2.66 -14.74
CA GLY A 290 -17.28 1.96 -14.46
C GLY A 290 -17.35 1.05 -13.23
N PHE A 291 -18.12 1.43 -12.20
CA PHE A 291 -18.33 0.62 -11.01
C PHE A 291 -19.00 -0.74 -11.32
N LEU A 292 -19.93 -0.79 -12.28
CA LEU A 292 -20.55 -2.04 -12.72
C LEU A 292 -19.50 -2.98 -13.32
N ARG A 293 -18.63 -2.45 -14.20
CA ARG A 293 -17.54 -3.23 -14.81
C ARG A 293 -16.53 -3.70 -13.77
N LEU A 294 -16.26 -2.89 -12.75
CA LEU A 294 -15.35 -3.24 -11.66
C LEU A 294 -15.87 -4.45 -10.87
N LEU A 295 -17.18 -4.49 -10.57
CA LEU A 295 -17.80 -5.48 -9.69
C LEU A 295 -18.40 -6.69 -10.44
N TRP A 296 -18.54 -6.59 -11.77
CA TRP A 296 -19.14 -7.66 -12.59
C TRP A 296 -18.29 -8.93 -12.57
N ASN A 297 -18.93 -10.11 -12.42
CA ASN A 297 -18.28 -11.42 -12.50
C ASN A 297 -16.91 -11.51 -11.79
N LYS A 298 -16.86 -11.26 -10.49
CA LYS A 298 -15.62 -11.32 -9.70
C LYS A 298 -14.91 -12.68 -9.82
N ARG A 299 -15.63 -13.78 -10.03
CA ARG A 299 -15.08 -15.13 -10.24
C ARG A 299 -14.14 -15.22 -11.46
N GLY A 300 -14.27 -14.30 -12.40
CA GLY A 300 -13.33 -14.17 -13.53
C GLY A 300 -11.96 -13.58 -13.17
N ILE A 301 -11.78 -13.03 -11.95
CA ILE A 301 -10.47 -12.59 -11.49
C ILE A 301 -9.73 -13.78 -10.91
N LYS A 302 -8.55 -14.09 -11.47
CA LYS A 302 -7.73 -15.25 -11.11
C LYS A 302 -6.45 -14.89 -10.36
N ARG A 303 -6.28 -13.63 -10.04
CA ARG A 303 -5.13 -13.07 -9.32
C ARG A 303 -5.60 -12.39 -8.04
N MET A 304 -4.88 -12.56 -6.97
CA MET A 304 -5.17 -11.92 -5.69
C MET A 304 -3.91 -11.38 -5.03
N ARG A 305 -4.10 -10.44 -4.13
CA ARG A 305 -3.07 -9.96 -3.23
C ARG A 305 -3.43 -10.32 -1.79
N VAL A 306 -2.51 -10.98 -1.10
CA VAL A 306 -2.56 -11.16 0.36
C VAL A 306 -1.99 -9.89 0.98
N ILE A 307 -2.86 -9.04 1.49
CA ILE A 307 -2.51 -7.71 2.01
C ILE A 307 -1.84 -7.83 3.37
N SER A 308 -2.40 -8.67 4.24
CA SER A 308 -1.85 -8.86 5.57
C SER A 308 -2.25 -10.19 6.16
N THR A 309 -1.34 -10.75 6.97
CA THR A 309 -1.61 -11.84 7.91
C THR A 309 -1.19 -11.31 9.29
N ASN A 310 -2.16 -11.07 10.14
CA ASN A 310 -1.97 -10.41 11.42
C ASN A 310 -2.33 -11.37 12.56
N VAL A 311 -1.54 -11.35 13.61
CA VAL A 311 -1.79 -12.11 14.85
C VAL A 311 -1.51 -11.17 16.02
N VAL A 312 -2.41 -11.08 16.97
CA VAL A 312 -2.20 -10.25 18.16
C VAL A 312 -0.94 -10.70 18.91
N PRO A 313 -0.18 -9.79 19.53
CA PRO A 313 1.17 -10.06 20.05
C PRO A 313 1.27 -11.30 20.94
N GLU A 314 0.28 -11.53 21.80
CA GLU A 314 0.24 -12.62 22.77
C GLU A 314 0.22 -14.01 22.11
N TYR A 315 -0.24 -14.10 20.85
CA TYR A 315 -0.41 -15.35 20.11
C TYR A 315 0.56 -15.51 18.93
N GLN A 316 1.43 -14.53 18.67
CA GLN A 316 2.35 -14.57 17.52
C GLN A 316 3.27 -15.79 17.52
N ALA A 317 3.75 -16.21 18.73
CA ALA A 317 4.65 -17.34 18.87
C ALA A 317 3.94 -18.72 18.73
N TRP A 318 2.60 -18.76 18.66
CA TRP A 318 1.83 -20.00 18.62
C TRP A 318 1.72 -20.64 17.23
N GLY A 319 2.16 -19.93 16.18
CA GLY A 319 2.03 -20.42 14.81
C GLY A 319 0.66 -20.14 14.17
N VAL A 320 -0.15 -19.24 14.75
CA VAL A 320 -1.49 -18.88 14.25
C VAL A 320 -1.45 -18.35 12.81
N GLY A 321 -0.40 -17.62 12.44
CA GLY A 321 -0.22 -17.15 11.07
C GLY A 321 -0.11 -18.30 10.06
N LEU A 322 0.51 -19.43 10.46
CA LEU A 322 0.58 -20.62 9.64
C LEU A 322 -0.78 -21.29 9.47
N VAL A 323 -1.57 -21.36 10.56
CA VAL A 323 -2.95 -21.89 10.55
C VAL A 323 -3.84 -21.07 9.61
N LEU A 324 -3.76 -19.74 9.69
CA LEU A 324 -4.49 -18.83 8.79
C LEU A 324 -4.11 -19.03 7.32
N THR A 325 -2.80 -19.13 7.04
CA THR A 325 -2.30 -19.32 5.67
C THR A 325 -2.75 -20.69 5.12
N ALA A 326 -2.67 -21.75 5.92
CA ALA A 326 -3.13 -23.06 5.51
C ALA A 326 -4.66 -23.11 5.31
N ALA A 327 -5.43 -22.46 6.17
CA ALA A 327 -6.88 -22.37 6.03
C ALA A 327 -7.31 -21.61 4.76
N LEU A 328 -6.48 -20.71 4.24
CA LEU A 328 -6.73 -19.96 3.02
C LEU A 328 -6.60 -20.82 1.75
N VAL A 329 -5.86 -21.93 1.79
CA VAL A 329 -5.56 -22.76 0.60
C VAL A 329 -6.83 -23.25 -0.08
N LYS A 330 -7.75 -23.87 0.69
CA LYS A 330 -9.00 -24.39 0.12
C LYS A 330 -9.87 -23.31 -0.52
N PRO A 331 -10.21 -22.20 0.15
CA PRO A 331 -10.95 -21.09 -0.48
C PRO A 331 -10.30 -20.55 -1.75
N VAL A 332 -8.98 -20.45 -1.79
CA VAL A 332 -8.21 -19.97 -2.95
C VAL A 332 -8.38 -20.94 -4.14
N LEU A 333 -8.26 -22.25 -3.91
CA LEU A 333 -8.47 -23.27 -4.93
C LEU A 333 -9.93 -23.35 -5.40
N ASP A 334 -10.89 -23.32 -4.48
CA ASP A 334 -12.34 -23.30 -4.79
C ASP A 334 -12.75 -22.07 -5.60
N TRP A 335 -12.06 -20.94 -5.40
CA TRP A 335 -12.25 -19.75 -6.23
C TRP A 335 -11.68 -19.92 -7.64
N GLY A 336 -10.70 -20.77 -7.81
CA GLY A 336 -9.92 -20.98 -9.02
C GLY A 336 -8.87 -19.89 -9.24
N MET A 337 -8.24 -19.43 -8.14
CA MET A 337 -7.10 -18.52 -8.22
C MET A 337 -5.92 -19.22 -8.87
N GLU A 338 -5.16 -18.48 -9.68
CA GLU A 338 -3.95 -18.95 -10.36
C GLU A 338 -2.69 -18.37 -9.76
N GLU A 339 -2.76 -17.10 -9.31
CA GLU A 339 -1.61 -16.35 -8.80
C GLU A 339 -1.95 -15.56 -7.54
N ALA A 340 -0.99 -15.49 -6.63
CA ALA A 340 -1.06 -14.68 -5.43
C ALA A 340 0.22 -13.83 -5.25
N GLU A 341 0.06 -12.59 -4.81
CA GLU A 341 1.14 -11.75 -4.35
C GLU A 341 0.99 -11.48 -2.84
N PHE A 342 2.10 -11.63 -2.12
CA PHE A 342 2.23 -11.29 -0.70
C PHE A 342 3.04 -10.00 -0.62
N SER A 343 2.38 -8.89 -0.44
CA SER A 343 3.04 -7.58 -0.51
C SER A 343 2.36 -6.56 0.42
N TRP A 344 3.10 -5.64 0.92
CA TRP A 344 4.55 -5.61 0.90
C TRP A 344 5.13 -6.19 2.20
N VAL A 345 6.29 -6.83 2.11
CA VAL A 345 7.00 -7.39 3.25
C VAL A 345 8.25 -6.53 3.49
N LEU A 346 8.41 -5.99 4.69
CA LEU A 346 9.57 -5.19 5.07
C LEU A 346 10.87 -6.00 4.97
N GLU A 347 11.95 -5.35 4.54
CA GLU A 347 13.30 -5.93 4.56
C GLU A 347 13.66 -6.43 5.95
N SER A 348 13.30 -5.69 6.97
CA SER A 348 13.52 -5.99 8.40
C SER A 348 12.65 -7.15 8.92
N ASN A 349 11.58 -7.57 8.21
CA ASN A 349 10.72 -8.69 8.63
C ASN A 349 11.26 -10.05 8.14
N TYR A 350 12.35 -10.51 8.76
CA TYR A 350 13.02 -11.77 8.39
C TYR A 350 12.13 -13.00 8.50
N LEU A 351 11.22 -13.02 9.48
CA LEU A 351 10.33 -14.18 9.69
C LEU A 351 9.37 -14.37 8.52
N SER A 352 8.68 -13.32 8.11
CA SER A 352 7.77 -13.36 6.96
C SER A 352 8.51 -13.69 5.66
N LYS A 353 9.68 -13.09 5.43
CA LYS A 353 10.52 -13.39 4.25
C LYS A 353 10.85 -14.87 4.16
N ARG A 354 11.45 -15.45 5.22
CA ARG A 354 11.82 -16.88 5.25
C ARG A 354 10.62 -17.81 5.12
N THR A 355 9.48 -17.43 5.70
CA THR A 355 8.25 -18.24 5.59
C THR A 355 7.76 -18.31 4.14
N LEU A 356 7.73 -17.18 3.44
CA LEU A 356 7.31 -17.11 2.04
C LEU A 356 8.31 -17.84 1.11
N GLU A 357 9.62 -17.65 1.31
CA GLU A 357 10.66 -18.36 0.55
C GLU A 357 10.56 -19.88 0.73
N ARG A 358 10.37 -20.37 1.96
CA ARG A 358 10.13 -21.80 2.23
C ARG A 358 8.85 -22.34 1.61
N GLY A 359 7.82 -21.48 1.48
CA GLY A 359 6.59 -21.79 0.77
C GLY A 359 6.73 -21.77 -0.76
N GLY A 360 7.93 -21.51 -1.29
CA GLY A 360 8.22 -21.47 -2.72
C GLY A 360 7.90 -20.14 -3.40
N ALA A 361 7.44 -19.13 -2.67
CA ALA A 361 7.21 -17.80 -3.23
C ALA A 361 8.54 -17.13 -3.59
N ILE A 362 8.55 -16.41 -4.73
CA ILE A 362 9.73 -15.71 -5.24
C ILE A 362 9.53 -14.21 -5.18
N VAL A 363 10.60 -13.46 -4.91
CA VAL A 363 10.57 -11.99 -4.98
C VAL A 363 10.49 -11.59 -6.45
N THR A 364 9.44 -10.85 -6.80
CA THR A 364 9.23 -10.34 -8.16
C THR A 364 9.36 -8.82 -8.25
N LYS A 365 9.14 -8.12 -7.14
CA LYS A 365 9.28 -6.66 -7.09
C LYS A 365 9.93 -6.23 -5.80
N LYS A 366 10.66 -5.12 -5.89
CA LYS A 366 11.28 -4.46 -4.76
C LYS A 366 10.96 -2.99 -4.80
N TYR A 367 10.54 -2.49 -3.67
CA TYR A 367 10.23 -1.07 -3.49
C TYR A 367 11.15 -0.50 -2.42
N ARG A 368 11.38 0.81 -2.47
CA ARG A 368 12.26 1.49 -1.52
C ARG A 368 11.58 2.69 -0.92
N ILE A 369 11.71 2.82 0.39
CA ILE A 369 11.45 4.07 1.11
C ILE A 369 12.77 4.80 1.27
N TYR A 370 12.75 6.08 0.96
CA TYR A 370 13.87 6.98 1.05
C TYR A 370 13.69 7.98 2.19
N GLN A 371 14.79 8.52 2.67
CA GLN A 371 14.80 9.58 3.66
C GLN A 371 15.94 10.55 3.34
N ASP A 372 15.73 11.84 3.55
CA ASP A 372 16.83 12.76 3.63
C ASP A 372 17.42 12.69 5.05
N ASP A 373 18.72 12.59 5.14
CA ASP A 373 19.40 12.82 6.40
C ASP A 373 19.40 14.35 6.66
N PRO A 374 19.11 14.80 7.90
CA PRO A 374 19.31 16.20 8.21
C PRO A 374 20.76 16.55 7.86
N PRO A 375 21.03 17.69 7.24
CA PRO A 375 22.41 18.14 7.06
C PRO A 375 23.07 18.09 8.44
N LEU A 376 24.22 17.40 8.52
CA LEU A 376 25.04 17.42 9.74
C LEU A 376 25.14 18.88 10.20
N PRO A 377 24.94 19.18 11.50
CA PRO A 377 25.06 20.53 11.98
C PRO A 377 26.42 21.07 11.51
N ALA A 378 26.41 22.25 10.86
CA ALA A 378 27.61 22.91 10.48
C ALA A 378 28.46 23.07 11.75
N GLY A 379 29.58 22.33 11.78
CA GLY A 379 30.54 22.35 12.89
C GLY A 379 31.18 23.71 13.07
#